data_27bd58203c78f61fed4dd1469d90d049
#
_entry.id   27bd58203c78f61fed4dd1469d90d049
#
_cell.length_a   1.000
_cell.length_b   1.000
_cell.length_c   1.000
_cell.angle_alpha   90.00
_cell.angle_beta   90.00
_cell.angle_gamma   90.00
#
_symmetry.space_group_name_H-M   'P 1'
#
loop_
_entity.id
_entity.type
_entity.pdbx_description
1 polymer ?
#
loop_
_entity_poly.entity_id
_entity_poly.type
_entity_poly.pdbx_seq_one_letter_code
_entity_poly.pdbx_strand_id
1 'polypeptide(L)'
;FNIGLDWGMWHNRLMFTAEYYYSKTTDMLYEYDVPVPTFAFDKLMANIGSMSNQGIEIGLSVVPILNKDMEMNVNLNLSWQKNKLLSLSGEYNGMKMSASDITPIGSLYGAGQNGGNNNVVYQIVGQPLGVFYLPHCKGLAINENGNNYYDIEDLDGDGNINLSDRGDRYIAGQATPKLTLGSNISFRYKLFDVSVQINGAFGHKIFNGTGLAYTNMSIFPDYNVLEDAPEKNIIDQNVSDYWLENGDYINVEHLTIGCNIPLKSKSVKSLRISASVNNLATISGYKGLTPMINSYVVNNTLGIDDKRNYPLYRTFSMGVSVQF
;
A
#
# COMPACT_ATOMS: atom_id res chain seq x y z
N PHE A 1 -13.98 -20.87 -5.89
CA PHE A 1 -13.28 -21.74 -6.83
C PHE A 1 -11.79 -21.54 -6.66
N ASN A 2 -11.05 -22.66 -6.60
CA ASN A 2 -9.61 -22.68 -6.46
C ASN A 2 -9.07 -23.85 -7.28
N ILE A 3 -7.97 -23.65 -7.99
CA ILE A 3 -7.24 -24.70 -8.70
C ILE A 3 -5.74 -24.47 -8.50
N GLY A 4 -5.04 -25.51 -8.07
CA GLY A 4 -3.61 -25.46 -7.78
C GLY A 4 -2.84 -26.59 -8.47
N LEU A 5 -1.54 -26.32 -8.65
CA LEU A 5 -0.55 -27.27 -9.14
C LEU A 5 0.65 -27.23 -8.20
N ASP A 6 1.00 -28.38 -7.65
CA ASP A 6 2.25 -28.60 -6.91
C ASP A 6 3.16 -29.51 -7.71
N TRP A 7 4.38 -29.07 -7.93
CA TRP A 7 5.35 -29.81 -8.73
C TRP A 7 6.73 -29.82 -8.09
N GLY A 8 7.28 -31.00 -7.91
CA GLY A 8 8.60 -31.22 -7.32
C GLY A 8 9.54 -31.95 -8.28
N MET A 9 10.79 -31.50 -8.34
CA MET A 9 11.87 -32.10 -9.15
C MET A 9 13.15 -32.29 -8.34
N TRP A 10 14.03 -33.16 -8.85
CA TRP A 10 15.38 -33.39 -8.31
C TRP A 10 15.40 -33.70 -6.80
N HIS A 11 14.56 -34.65 -6.36
CA HIS A 11 14.39 -35.00 -4.96
C HIS A 11 13.98 -33.79 -4.09
N ASN A 12 12.99 -33.02 -4.59
CA ASN A 12 12.46 -31.81 -3.97
C ASN A 12 13.45 -30.64 -3.82
N ARG A 13 14.55 -30.66 -4.59
CA ARG A 13 15.44 -29.48 -4.66
C ARG A 13 14.86 -28.31 -5.46
N LEU A 14 13.86 -28.58 -6.28
CA LEU A 14 12.99 -27.60 -6.91
C LEU A 14 11.56 -27.95 -6.60
N MET A 15 10.87 -27.06 -5.94
CA MET A 15 9.43 -27.14 -5.70
C MET A 15 8.80 -25.88 -6.27
N PHE A 16 7.77 -26.10 -7.07
CA PHE A 16 6.97 -25.04 -7.69
C PHE A 16 5.51 -25.26 -7.33
N THR A 17 4.86 -24.19 -6.87
CA THR A 17 3.41 -24.16 -6.65
C THR A 17 2.81 -23.03 -7.46
N ALA A 18 1.66 -23.28 -8.06
CA ALA A 18 0.87 -22.27 -8.75
C ALA A 18 -0.59 -22.48 -8.43
N GLU A 19 -1.25 -21.42 -8.02
CA GLU A 19 -2.65 -21.45 -7.62
C GLU A 19 -3.39 -20.30 -8.28
N TYR A 20 -4.57 -20.58 -8.83
CA TYR A 20 -5.54 -19.59 -9.26
C TYR A 20 -6.78 -19.69 -8.40
N TYR A 21 -7.24 -18.57 -7.87
CA TYR A 21 -8.48 -18.51 -7.12
C TYR A 21 -9.45 -17.47 -7.66
N TYR A 22 -10.73 -17.76 -7.51
CA TYR A 22 -11.83 -16.81 -7.69
C TYR A 22 -12.82 -16.95 -6.54
N SER A 23 -13.05 -15.85 -5.83
CA SER A 23 -14.01 -15.77 -4.73
C SER A 23 -15.03 -14.68 -5.02
N LYS A 24 -16.30 -14.97 -4.78
CA LYS A 24 -17.38 -13.99 -4.74
C LYS A 24 -17.97 -13.99 -3.34
N THR A 25 -17.91 -12.84 -2.69
CA THR A 25 -18.56 -12.60 -1.40
C THR A 25 -19.89 -11.91 -1.67
N THR A 26 -20.96 -12.47 -1.14
CA THR A 26 -22.31 -11.88 -1.09
C THR A 26 -22.67 -11.55 0.34
N ASP A 27 -23.75 -10.84 0.52
CA ASP A 27 -24.29 -10.52 1.84
C ASP A 27 -23.24 -9.78 2.72
N MET A 28 -22.44 -8.92 2.10
CA MET A 28 -21.50 -8.07 2.81
C MET A 28 -22.25 -7.05 3.65
N LEU A 29 -21.86 -6.93 4.91
CA LEU A 29 -22.36 -5.92 5.82
C LEU A 29 -21.94 -4.53 5.34
N TYR A 30 -22.92 -3.65 5.13
CA TYR A 30 -22.68 -2.28 4.71
C TYR A 30 -23.71 -1.35 5.37
N GLU A 31 -23.36 -0.08 5.57
CA GLU A 31 -24.24 0.93 6.15
C GLU A 31 -25.06 1.61 5.06
N TYR A 32 -26.38 1.61 5.21
CA TYR A 32 -27.34 2.20 4.28
C TYR A 32 -28.08 3.36 4.92
N ASP A 33 -28.28 4.44 4.16
CA ASP A 33 -29.19 5.50 4.55
C ASP A 33 -30.62 5.01 4.46
N VAL A 34 -31.41 5.22 5.50
CA VAL A 34 -32.80 4.80 5.58
C VAL A 34 -33.72 5.95 6.01
N PRO A 35 -34.96 5.99 5.53
CA PRO A 35 -35.84 7.09 5.82
C PRO A 35 -36.31 7.10 7.29
N VAL A 36 -36.25 8.28 7.92
CA VAL A 36 -36.87 8.58 9.21
C VAL A 36 -38.21 9.27 8.93
N PRO A 37 -39.30 8.90 9.58
CA PRO A 37 -39.48 8.12 10.81
C PRO A 37 -39.73 6.60 10.59
N THR A 38 -39.66 6.08 9.37
CA THR A 38 -39.87 4.64 9.12
C THR A 38 -38.92 3.76 9.93
N PHE A 39 -37.66 4.22 10.08
CA PHE A 39 -36.67 3.65 10.95
C PHE A 39 -36.38 4.59 12.13
N ALA A 40 -35.94 4.02 13.26
CA ALA A 40 -35.61 4.80 14.46
C ALA A 40 -34.32 5.63 14.30
N PHE A 41 -33.48 5.27 13.34
CA PHE A 41 -32.19 5.93 13.01
C PHE A 41 -32.14 6.14 11.49
N ASP A 42 -31.32 7.08 11.04
CA ASP A 42 -31.09 7.39 9.63
C ASP A 42 -30.13 6.41 8.92
N LYS A 43 -29.51 5.52 9.68
CA LYS A 43 -28.55 4.52 9.22
C LYS A 43 -28.95 3.11 9.63
N LEU A 44 -28.78 2.16 8.72
CA LEU A 44 -29.03 0.74 8.96
C LEU A 44 -27.87 -0.10 8.39
N MET A 45 -27.30 -0.96 9.24
CA MET A 45 -26.35 -1.98 8.80
C MET A 45 -27.15 -3.16 8.22
N ALA A 46 -26.93 -3.48 6.95
CA ALA A 46 -27.60 -4.59 6.29
C ALA A 46 -26.65 -5.42 5.42
N ASN A 47 -26.93 -6.71 5.31
CA ASN A 47 -26.13 -7.67 4.56
C ASN A 47 -26.60 -7.72 3.10
N ILE A 48 -26.18 -6.77 2.26
CA ILE A 48 -26.66 -6.65 0.88
C ILE A 48 -25.50 -6.57 -0.12
N GLY A 49 -24.36 -6.02 0.30
CA GLY A 49 -23.23 -5.79 -0.58
C GLY A 49 -22.63 -7.06 -1.20
N SER A 50 -21.99 -6.93 -2.32
CA SER A 50 -21.23 -8.03 -2.93
C SER A 50 -19.93 -7.57 -3.58
N MET A 51 -18.90 -8.42 -3.53
CA MET A 51 -17.60 -8.19 -4.16
C MET A 51 -17.05 -9.48 -4.75
N SER A 52 -16.12 -9.34 -5.66
CA SER A 52 -15.31 -10.48 -6.14
C SER A 52 -13.83 -10.22 -5.87
N ASN A 53 -13.10 -11.30 -5.66
CA ASN A 53 -11.65 -11.31 -5.57
C ASN A 53 -11.11 -12.49 -6.37
N GLN A 54 -10.05 -12.25 -7.15
CA GLN A 54 -9.38 -13.29 -7.92
C GLN A 54 -7.89 -13.01 -7.94
N GLY A 55 -7.10 -14.07 -8.06
CA GLY A 55 -5.66 -13.93 -8.08
C GLY A 55 -4.94 -15.18 -8.54
N ILE A 56 -3.64 -14.97 -8.74
CA ILE A 56 -2.67 -16.03 -9.03
C ILE A 56 -1.58 -15.94 -7.98
N GLU A 57 -1.29 -17.06 -7.35
CA GLU A 57 -0.20 -17.20 -6.39
C GLU A 57 0.82 -18.19 -6.94
N ILE A 58 2.09 -17.80 -6.88
CA ILE A 58 3.22 -18.61 -7.35
C ILE A 58 4.22 -18.71 -6.21
N GLY A 59 4.54 -19.95 -5.84
CA GLY A 59 5.60 -20.28 -4.91
C GLY A 59 6.73 -21.02 -5.63
N LEU A 60 7.96 -20.63 -5.34
CA LEU A 60 9.16 -21.30 -5.85
C LEU A 60 10.13 -21.51 -4.69
N SER A 61 10.50 -22.76 -4.43
CA SER A 61 11.54 -23.12 -3.48
C SER A 61 12.63 -23.89 -4.21
N VAL A 62 13.87 -23.41 -4.15
CA VAL A 62 15.00 -24.00 -4.87
C VAL A 62 16.18 -24.16 -3.94
N VAL A 63 16.82 -25.33 -4.02
CA VAL A 63 18.11 -25.63 -3.38
C VAL A 63 19.18 -25.80 -4.48
N PRO A 64 19.67 -24.69 -5.08
CA PRO A 64 20.57 -24.76 -6.23
C PRO A 64 21.92 -25.36 -5.86
N ILE A 65 22.39 -25.12 -4.64
CA ILE A 65 23.66 -25.62 -4.14
C ILE A 65 23.40 -26.44 -2.88
N LEU A 66 23.84 -27.69 -2.89
CA LEU A 66 23.81 -28.57 -1.73
C LEU A 66 24.98 -29.54 -1.77
N ASN A 67 25.99 -29.27 -0.96
CA ASN A 67 27.11 -30.16 -0.74
C ASN A 67 27.61 -30.04 0.71
N LYS A 68 28.71 -30.72 1.06
CA LYS A 68 29.24 -30.77 2.42
C LYS A 68 29.54 -29.37 2.98
N ASP A 69 30.09 -28.49 2.16
CA ASP A 69 30.61 -27.18 2.58
C ASP A 69 29.65 -26.04 2.27
N MET A 70 28.76 -26.19 1.30
CA MET A 70 27.88 -25.14 0.80
C MET A 70 26.44 -25.59 0.71
N GLU A 71 25.54 -24.72 1.08
CA GLU A 71 24.08 -24.87 0.92
C GLU A 71 23.48 -23.51 0.59
N MET A 72 22.64 -23.48 -0.43
CA MET A 72 21.87 -22.30 -0.81
C MET A 72 20.40 -22.66 -0.91
N ASN A 73 19.56 -21.90 -0.24
CA ASN A 73 18.11 -22.00 -0.35
C ASN A 73 17.56 -20.68 -0.85
N VAL A 74 16.68 -20.75 -1.82
CA VAL A 74 15.96 -19.59 -2.38
C VAL A 74 14.48 -19.90 -2.34
N ASN A 75 13.71 -19.07 -1.63
CA ASN A 75 12.27 -19.12 -1.62
C ASN A 75 11.74 -17.82 -2.22
N LEU A 76 10.81 -17.92 -3.14
CA LEU A 76 10.13 -16.81 -3.79
C LEU A 76 8.63 -17.04 -3.76
N ASN A 77 7.88 -16.03 -3.37
CA ASN A 77 6.43 -16.00 -3.43
C ASN A 77 5.99 -14.76 -4.21
N LEU A 78 5.11 -14.96 -5.17
CA LEU A 78 4.47 -13.91 -5.95
C LEU A 78 2.97 -14.07 -5.80
N SER A 79 2.27 -12.98 -5.53
CA SER A 79 0.81 -12.97 -5.51
C SER A 79 0.30 -11.80 -6.35
N TRP A 80 -0.40 -12.11 -7.42
CA TRP A 80 -1.16 -11.14 -8.20
C TRP A 80 -2.63 -11.23 -7.83
N GLN A 81 -3.26 -10.07 -7.56
CA GLN A 81 -4.65 -10.00 -7.14
C GLN A 81 -5.43 -8.91 -7.86
N LYS A 82 -6.71 -9.16 -8.05
CA LYS A 82 -7.69 -8.20 -8.56
C LYS A 82 -9.00 -8.36 -7.82
N ASN A 83 -9.43 -7.31 -7.13
CA ASN A 83 -10.74 -7.25 -6.50
C ASN A 83 -11.67 -6.33 -7.28
N LYS A 84 -12.97 -6.47 -7.06
CA LYS A 84 -14.00 -5.64 -7.66
C LYS A 84 -15.22 -5.58 -6.75
N LEU A 85 -15.68 -4.37 -6.42
CA LEU A 85 -16.97 -4.16 -5.79
C LEU A 85 -18.06 -4.37 -6.85
N LEU A 86 -18.97 -5.32 -6.64
CA LEU A 86 -19.97 -5.70 -7.63
C LEU A 86 -21.27 -4.93 -7.46
N SER A 87 -21.75 -4.80 -6.21
CA SER A 87 -23.01 -4.14 -5.90
C SER A 87 -23.04 -3.66 -4.45
N LEU A 88 -23.70 -2.53 -4.23
CA LEU A 88 -24.14 -2.03 -2.92
C LEU A 88 -25.67 -1.87 -2.89
N SER A 89 -26.38 -2.57 -3.75
CA SER A 89 -27.85 -2.53 -3.81
C SER A 89 -28.43 -3.94 -3.76
N GLY A 90 -29.61 -4.08 -3.21
CA GLY A 90 -30.33 -5.35 -3.07
C GLY A 90 -31.62 -5.21 -2.29
N GLU A 91 -32.09 -6.30 -1.68
CA GLU A 91 -33.32 -6.36 -0.92
C GLU A 91 -33.02 -6.80 0.52
N TYR A 92 -33.59 -6.09 1.47
CA TYR A 92 -33.56 -6.41 2.89
C TYR A 92 -34.97 -6.36 3.48
N ASN A 93 -35.47 -7.49 3.99
CA ASN A 93 -36.82 -7.63 4.56
C ASN A 93 -37.95 -7.10 3.63
N GLY A 94 -37.84 -7.39 2.33
CA GLY A 94 -38.83 -6.94 1.34
C GLY A 94 -38.68 -5.50 0.86
N MET A 95 -37.69 -4.76 1.37
CA MET A 95 -37.39 -3.39 0.96
C MET A 95 -36.16 -3.35 0.05
N LYS A 96 -36.27 -2.63 -1.06
CA LYS A 96 -35.14 -2.33 -1.92
C LYS A 96 -34.27 -1.28 -1.24
N MET A 97 -33.00 -1.60 -1.07
CA MET A 97 -31.97 -0.72 -0.49
C MET A 97 -30.84 -0.51 -1.49
N SER A 98 -30.32 0.69 -1.52
CA SER A 98 -29.17 1.04 -2.35
C SER A 98 -28.34 2.07 -1.62
N ALA A 99 -27.06 1.82 -1.49
CA ALA A 99 -26.11 2.86 -1.09
C ALA A 99 -25.64 3.63 -2.32
N SER A 100 -24.97 4.74 -2.09
CA SER A 100 -24.32 5.51 -3.16
C SER A 100 -23.33 4.63 -3.94
N ASP A 101 -23.36 4.74 -5.24
CA ASP A 101 -22.41 4.08 -6.15
C ASP A 101 -20.98 4.62 -6.04
N ILE A 102 -20.83 5.83 -5.48
CA ILE A 102 -19.56 6.50 -5.17
C ILE A 102 -19.60 6.96 -3.72
N THR A 103 -18.69 6.43 -2.89
CA THR A 103 -18.61 6.76 -1.46
C THR A 103 -17.17 7.06 -1.08
N PRO A 104 -16.87 8.22 -0.47
CA PRO A 104 -15.54 8.49 0.06
C PRO A 104 -15.24 7.58 1.26
N ILE A 105 -14.03 6.97 1.26
CA ILE A 105 -13.56 6.10 2.34
C ILE A 105 -12.20 6.53 2.89
N GLY A 106 -11.58 7.55 2.31
CA GLY A 106 -10.31 8.09 2.78
C GLY A 106 -10.16 9.56 2.43
N SER A 107 -9.87 10.35 3.47
CA SER A 107 -9.71 11.80 3.38
C SER A 107 -8.40 12.24 3.98
N LEU A 108 -7.89 13.38 3.54
CA LEU A 108 -6.72 14.02 4.11
C LEU A 108 -7.05 14.65 5.47
N TYR A 109 -6.05 14.69 6.34
CA TYR A 109 -6.19 15.24 7.70
C TYR A 109 -5.10 16.27 8.00
N GLY A 110 -5.49 17.34 8.68
CA GLY A 110 -4.59 18.31 9.34
C GLY A 110 -4.24 19.53 8.50
N ALA A 111 -3.19 20.26 8.94
CA ALA A 111 -2.78 21.54 8.39
C ALA A 111 -2.44 21.48 6.89
N GLY A 112 -2.66 22.58 6.20
CA GLY A 112 -2.38 22.72 4.76
C GLY A 112 -3.45 22.14 3.84
N GLN A 113 -4.62 21.77 4.37
CA GLN A 113 -5.71 21.15 3.63
C GLN A 113 -7.02 21.89 3.88
N ASN A 114 -7.16 23.05 3.28
CA ASN A 114 -8.33 23.90 3.46
C ASN A 114 -9.11 24.14 2.17
N GLY A 115 -8.74 23.46 1.10
CA GLY A 115 -9.27 23.68 -0.24
C GLY A 115 -10.62 23.03 -0.54
N GLY A 116 -11.48 22.79 0.47
CA GLY A 116 -12.79 22.22 0.26
C GLY A 116 -12.84 20.71 0.40
N ASN A 117 -13.06 19.95 -0.67
CA ASN A 117 -13.22 18.49 -0.59
C ASN A 117 -11.87 17.77 -0.44
N ASN A 118 -11.60 17.27 0.76
CA ASN A 118 -10.36 16.53 1.11
C ASN A 118 -10.46 15.02 0.85
N ASN A 119 -11.53 14.54 0.24
CA ASN A 119 -11.71 13.14 -0.09
C ASN A 119 -10.78 12.74 -1.25
N VAL A 120 -10.05 11.66 -1.05
CA VAL A 120 -9.00 11.19 -1.97
C VAL A 120 -9.28 9.76 -2.45
N VAL A 121 -9.66 8.89 -1.51
CA VAL A 121 -9.89 7.47 -1.77
C VAL A 121 -11.38 7.18 -1.69
N TYR A 122 -11.87 6.48 -2.70
CA TYR A 122 -13.28 6.17 -2.85
C TYR A 122 -13.53 4.68 -3.03
N GLN A 123 -14.73 4.29 -2.65
CA GLN A 123 -15.34 3.03 -2.99
C GLN A 123 -16.35 3.29 -4.09
N ILE A 124 -16.12 2.69 -5.27
CA ILE A 124 -16.96 2.88 -6.46
C ILE A 124 -17.42 1.53 -6.97
N VAL A 125 -18.74 1.39 -7.18
CA VAL A 125 -19.33 0.16 -7.74
C VAL A 125 -18.74 -0.10 -9.13
N GLY A 126 -18.33 -1.34 -9.36
CA GLY A 126 -17.67 -1.73 -10.59
C GLY A 126 -16.14 -1.56 -10.60
N GLN A 127 -15.56 -0.97 -9.59
CA GLN A 127 -14.12 -0.69 -9.46
C GLN A 127 -13.46 -1.54 -8.35
N PRO A 128 -12.12 -1.61 -8.31
CA PRO A 128 -11.40 -2.15 -7.16
C PRO A 128 -11.69 -1.35 -5.89
N LEU A 129 -11.52 -1.99 -4.73
CA LEU A 129 -11.62 -1.30 -3.44
C LEU A 129 -10.47 -0.31 -3.29
N GLY A 130 -10.78 0.91 -2.83
CA GLY A 130 -9.79 1.93 -2.55
C GLY A 130 -9.19 2.54 -3.81
N VAL A 131 -10.00 3.06 -4.72
CA VAL A 131 -9.55 3.82 -5.89
C VAL A 131 -9.31 5.27 -5.52
N PHE A 132 -8.28 5.86 -6.12
CA PHE A 132 -8.08 7.31 -6.11
C PHE A 132 -9.00 7.94 -7.16
N TYR A 133 -9.96 8.71 -6.69
CA TYR A 133 -10.92 9.43 -7.53
C TYR A 133 -10.70 10.93 -7.34
N LEU A 134 -9.95 11.54 -8.25
CA LEU A 134 -9.31 12.83 -8.08
C LEU A 134 -9.55 13.75 -9.29
N PRO A 135 -9.54 15.09 -9.08
CA PRO A 135 -9.39 16.04 -10.16
C PRO A 135 -8.05 15.85 -10.88
N HIS A 136 -8.04 16.01 -12.20
CA HIS A 136 -6.82 15.99 -13.00
C HIS A 136 -6.16 17.37 -13.01
N CYS A 137 -4.89 17.39 -12.65
CA CYS A 137 -4.05 18.59 -12.69
C CYS A 137 -3.17 18.55 -13.94
N LYS A 138 -3.38 19.48 -14.88
CA LYS A 138 -2.55 19.63 -16.10
C LYS A 138 -1.14 20.14 -15.80
N GLY A 139 -0.92 20.67 -14.57
CA GLY A 139 0.34 21.23 -14.12
C GLY A 139 0.11 22.45 -13.24
N LEU A 140 1.18 23.23 -13.03
CA LEU A 140 1.10 24.46 -12.27
C LEU A 140 0.88 25.65 -13.22
N ALA A 141 -0.06 26.52 -12.89
CA ALA A 141 -0.28 27.79 -13.52
C ALA A 141 0.08 28.94 -12.54
N ILE A 142 0.36 30.12 -13.08
CA ILE A 142 0.76 31.30 -12.30
C ILE A 142 -0.41 32.26 -12.23
N ASN A 143 -0.78 32.69 -11.04
CA ASN A 143 -1.80 33.71 -10.83
C ASN A 143 -1.26 35.14 -11.00
N GLU A 144 -2.13 36.13 -10.93
CA GLU A 144 -1.78 37.56 -11.10
C GLU A 144 -0.75 38.06 -10.07
N ASN A 145 -0.63 37.40 -8.93
CA ASN A 145 0.33 37.74 -7.88
C ASN A 145 1.68 37.02 -8.03
N GLY A 146 1.88 36.24 -9.09
CA GLY A 146 3.10 35.48 -9.33
C GLY A 146 3.24 34.18 -8.54
N ASN A 147 2.15 33.69 -7.91
CA ASN A 147 2.14 32.43 -7.17
C ASN A 147 1.61 31.29 -8.04
N ASN A 148 2.09 30.09 -7.78
CA ASN A 148 1.64 28.89 -8.45
C ASN A 148 0.37 28.30 -7.83
N TYR A 149 -0.51 27.77 -8.68
CA TYR A 149 -1.71 27.04 -8.32
C TYR A 149 -1.90 25.86 -9.27
N TYR A 150 -2.76 24.88 -8.89
CA TYR A 150 -3.04 23.70 -9.72
C TYR A 150 -4.01 24.05 -10.84
N ASP A 151 -3.59 23.90 -12.10
CA ASP A 151 -4.45 24.03 -13.28
C ASP A 151 -5.29 22.75 -13.42
N ILE A 152 -6.47 22.76 -12.83
CA ILE A 152 -7.39 21.62 -12.86
C ILE A 152 -8.12 21.59 -14.20
N GLU A 153 -8.27 20.39 -14.76
CA GLU A 153 -9.00 20.16 -15.99
C GLU A 153 -10.51 20.12 -15.73
N ASP A 154 -11.26 20.83 -16.56
CA ASP A 154 -12.71 20.70 -16.70
C ASP A 154 -13.00 19.41 -17.50
N LEU A 155 -13.35 18.35 -16.80
CA LEU A 155 -13.49 17.02 -17.40
C LEU A 155 -14.85 16.81 -18.09
N ASP A 156 -15.89 17.51 -17.65
CA ASP A 156 -17.21 17.43 -18.27
C ASP A 156 -17.47 18.50 -19.33
N GLY A 157 -16.60 19.52 -19.43
CA GLY A 157 -16.62 20.56 -20.45
C GLY A 157 -17.72 21.60 -20.26
N ASP A 158 -18.22 21.79 -19.04
CA ASP A 158 -19.30 22.73 -18.76
C ASP A 158 -18.80 24.19 -18.56
N GLY A 159 -17.48 24.38 -18.55
CA GLY A 159 -16.81 25.66 -18.38
C GLY A 159 -16.58 26.07 -16.93
N ASN A 160 -16.89 25.20 -15.96
CA ASN A 160 -16.69 25.43 -14.54
C ASN A 160 -15.93 24.29 -13.90
N ILE A 161 -14.99 24.57 -12.99
CA ILE A 161 -14.29 23.55 -12.23
C ILE A 161 -15.09 23.17 -11.00
N ASN A 162 -15.57 21.94 -10.95
CA ASN A 162 -16.35 21.39 -9.84
C ASN A 162 -15.53 20.33 -9.05
N LEU A 163 -15.04 20.66 -7.86
CA LEU A 163 -14.23 19.79 -7.02
C LEU A 163 -15.06 18.88 -6.08
N SER A 164 -16.38 18.84 -6.21
CA SER A 164 -17.24 17.96 -5.41
C SER A 164 -17.01 16.48 -5.75
N ASP A 165 -17.60 15.56 -4.96
CA ASP A 165 -17.47 14.11 -5.16
C ASP A 165 -18.06 13.61 -6.51
N ARG A 166 -18.89 14.42 -7.17
CA ARG A 166 -19.49 14.12 -8.48
C ARG A 166 -19.15 15.18 -9.55
N GLY A 167 -18.09 15.96 -9.31
CA GLY A 167 -17.58 16.96 -10.23
C GLY A 167 -16.49 16.42 -11.15
N ASP A 168 -15.55 17.30 -11.50
CA ASP A 168 -14.41 17.04 -12.41
C ASP A 168 -13.40 16.10 -11.81
N ARG A 169 -13.75 14.82 -11.71
CA ARG A 169 -12.91 13.78 -11.14
C ARG A 169 -12.86 12.55 -12.03
N TYR A 170 -11.76 11.82 -11.95
CA TYR A 170 -11.55 10.57 -12.68
C TYR A 170 -10.83 9.54 -11.79
N ILE A 171 -10.83 8.28 -12.20
CA ILE A 171 -10.12 7.22 -11.50
C ILE A 171 -8.65 7.27 -11.88
N ALA A 172 -7.83 7.89 -11.04
CA ALA A 172 -6.41 8.11 -11.24
C ALA A 172 -5.53 6.90 -10.88
N GLY A 173 -6.08 5.91 -10.18
CA GLY A 173 -5.36 4.71 -9.76
C GLY A 173 -6.03 4.01 -8.59
N GLN A 174 -5.31 3.07 -7.99
CA GLN A 174 -5.77 2.33 -6.81
C GLN A 174 -4.70 2.32 -5.72
N ALA A 175 -5.13 2.27 -4.47
CA ALA A 175 -4.27 2.25 -3.29
C ALA A 175 -3.75 0.84 -2.95
N THR A 176 -4.45 -0.21 -3.40
CA THR A 176 -4.07 -1.60 -3.14
C THR A 176 -3.11 -2.12 -4.20
N PRO A 177 -2.01 -2.77 -3.81
CA PRO A 177 -1.09 -3.38 -4.77
C PRO A 177 -1.78 -4.45 -5.62
N LYS A 178 -1.40 -4.52 -6.91
CA LYS A 178 -1.82 -5.60 -7.82
C LYS A 178 -0.93 -6.82 -7.73
N LEU A 179 0.36 -6.61 -7.42
CA LEU A 179 1.35 -7.65 -7.30
C LEU A 179 2.15 -7.44 -6.03
N THR A 180 2.33 -8.51 -5.26
CA THR A 180 3.24 -8.55 -4.11
C THR A 180 4.30 -9.62 -4.32
N LEU A 181 5.48 -9.35 -3.78
CA LEU A 181 6.66 -10.22 -3.84
C LEU A 181 7.19 -10.43 -2.43
N GLY A 182 7.49 -11.68 -2.10
CA GLY A 182 8.25 -12.06 -0.91
C GLY A 182 9.36 -13.01 -1.30
N SER A 183 10.57 -12.81 -0.80
CA SER A 183 11.69 -13.71 -1.06
C SER A 183 12.57 -13.85 0.19
N ASN A 184 13.00 -15.08 0.42
CA ASN A 184 14.02 -15.39 1.41
C ASN A 184 15.16 -16.16 0.73
N ILE A 185 16.36 -15.64 0.84
CA ILE A 185 17.59 -16.24 0.29
C ILE A 185 18.52 -16.53 1.45
N SER A 186 18.92 -17.78 1.62
CA SER A 186 19.93 -18.16 2.59
C SER A 186 21.09 -18.89 1.91
N PHE A 187 22.30 -18.56 2.33
CA PHE A 187 23.52 -19.20 1.86
C PHE A 187 24.42 -19.53 3.03
N ARG A 188 24.85 -20.77 3.09
CA ARG A 188 25.85 -21.26 4.07
C ARG A 188 27.10 -21.72 3.33
N TYR A 189 28.24 -21.26 3.82
CA TYR A 189 29.56 -21.72 3.42
C TYR A 189 30.36 -22.08 4.64
N LYS A 190 30.58 -23.38 4.86
CA LYS A 190 31.28 -23.92 6.05
C LYS A 190 30.70 -23.39 7.36
N LEU A 191 31.41 -22.50 8.03
CA LEU A 191 31.04 -21.91 9.30
C LEU A 191 30.17 -20.64 9.14
N PHE A 192 30.19 -20.03 7.97
CA PHE A 192 29.50 -18.76 7.70
C PHE A 192 28.14 -18.99 7.06
N ASP A 193 27.20 -18.16 7.42
CA ASP A 193 25.88 -18.09 6.80
C ASP A 193 25.44 -16.64 6.57
N VAL A 194 24.68 -16.45 5.51
CA VAL A 194 24.02 -15.18 5.16
C VAL A 194 22.57 -15.48 4.87
N SER A 195 21.69 -14.64 5.36
CA SER A 195 20.26 -14.70 5.07
C SER A 195 19.74 -13.31 4.72
N VAL A 196 18.98 -13.21 3.62
CA VAL A 196 18.36 -11.96 3.14
C VAL A 196 16.88 -12.19 2.97
N GLN A 197 16.08 -11.29 3.50
CA GLN A 197 14.64 -11.23 3.27
C GLN A 197 14.30 -9.97 2.47
N ILE A 198 13.54 -10.17 1.39
CA ILE A 198 13.14 -9.13 0.46
C ILE A 198 11.62 -9.16 0.35
N ASN A 199 10.99 -8.01 0.37
CA ASN A 199 9.59 -7.85 0.01
C ASN A 199 9.40 -6.73 -1.01
N GLY A 200 8.26 -6.72 -1.69
CA GLY A 200 7.91 -5.70 -2.66
C GLY A 200 6.42 -5.67 -2.93
N ALA A 201 5.96 -4.52 -3.36
CA ALA A 201 4.58 -4.31 -3.79
C ALA A 201 4.55 -3.41 -5.03
N PHE A 202 3.67 -3.73 -5.98
CA PHE A 202 3.65 -3.10 -7.30
C PHE A 202 2.23 -2.87 -7.81
N GLY A 203 2.08 -1.89 -8.68
CA GLY A 203 0.84 -1.58 -9.38
C GLY A 203 -0.17 -0.85 -8.50
N HIS A 204 0.31 -0.07 -7.53
CA HIS A 204 -0.50 0.81 -6.69
C HIS A 204 0.04 2.23 -6.70
N LYS A 205 -0.78 3.14 -6.21
CA LYS A 205 -0.43 4.55 -6.05
C LYS A 205 -0.46 4.93 -4.57
N ILE A 206 0.22 6.02 -4.25
CA ILE A 206 0.22 6.67 -2.95
C ILE A 206 -0.10 8.14 -3.15
N PHE A 207 -1.04 8.67 -2.39
CA PHE A 207 -1.30 10.10 -2.34
C PHE A 207 -0.37 10.75 -1.31
N ASN A 208 0.52 11.62 -1.77
CA ASN A 208 1.48 12.33 -0.93
C ASN A 208 0.83 13.55 -0.26
N GLY A 209 0.02 13.30 0.75
CA GLY A 209 -0.65 14.35 1.53
C GLY A 209 0.32 15.15 2.40
N THR A 210 1.47 14.56 2.76
CA THR A 210 2.56 15.26 3.43
C THR A 210 3.18 16.30 2.51
N GLY A 211 3.42 15.94 1.24
CA GLY A 211 3.90 16.85 0.21
C GLY A 211 2.92 18.00 -0.04
N LEU A 212 1.63 17.69 -0.26
CA LEU A 212 0.58 18.71 -0.41
C LEU A 212 0.57 19.70 0.75
N ALA A 213 0.60 19.20 1.98
CA ALA A 213 0.47 20.03 3.17
C ALA A 213 1.67 20.97 3.36
N TYR A 214 2.89 20.44 3.28
CA TYR A 214 4.10 21.18 3.65
C TYR A 214 4.83 21.85 2.49
N THR A 215 4.36 21.70 1.25
CA THR A 215 4.84 22.50 0.11
C THR A 215 4.05 23.80 -0.04
N ASN A 216 2.91 23.91 0.65
CA ASN A 216 2.05 25.09 0.56
C ASN A 216 2.62 26.26 1.37
N MET A 217 2.97 27.35 0.68
CA MET A 217 3.53 28.54 1.30
C MET A 217 2.53 29.35 2.13
N SER A 218 1.22 29.13 1.95
CA SER A 218 0.18 29.86 2.72
C SER A 218 0.14 29.46 4.20
N ILE A 219 0.74 28.33 4.58
CA ILE A 219 0.78 27.88 5.98
C ILE A 219 1.94 28.48 6.77
N PHE A 220 2.93 29.10 6.11
CA PHE A 220 4.06 29.74 6.78
C PHE A 220 3.66 31.14 7.28
N PRO A 221 4.06 31.58 8.49
CA PRO A 221 5.00 30.94 9.43
C PRO A 221 4.34 30.06 10.51
N ASP A 222 3.03 29.84 10.48
CA ASP A 222 2.33 29.08 11.53
C ASP A 222 2.78 27.61 11.58
N TYR A 223 3.16 27.07 10.42
CA TYR A 223 3.73 25.73 10.27
C TYR A 223 5.03 25.80 9.48
N ASN A 224 5.91 24.82 9.71
CA ASN A 224 7.10 24.64 8.89
C ASN A 224 6.74 24.14 7.50
N VAL A 225 7.59 24.40 6.52
CA VAL A 225 7.42 23.99 5.12
C VAL A 225 8.62 23.15 4.66
N LEU A 226 8.47 22.43 3.56
CA LEU A 226 9.56 21.68 2.93
C LEU A 226 10.59 22.66 2.35
N GLU A 227 11.84 22.22 2.25
CA GLU A 227 12.97 23.02 1.78
C GLU A 227 12.72 23.59 0.37
N ASP A 228 12.05 22.84 -0.49
CA ASP A 228 11.73 23.23 -1.87
C ASP A 228 10.42 24.03 -2.03
N ALA A 229 9.68 24.25 -0.92
CA ALA A 229 8.42 24.97 -0.96
C ALA A 229 8.55 26.43 -1.47
N PRO A 230 9.59 27.22 -1.09
CA PRO A 230 9.77 28.57 -1.61
C PRO A 230 10.02 28.60 -3.12
N GLU A 231 10.75 27.63 -3.68
CA GLU A 231 10.97 27.54 -5.13
C GLU A 231 9.69 27.21 -5.89
N LYS A 232 8.91 26.26 -5.35
CA LYS A 232 7.63 25.86 -5.93
C LYS A 232 6.56 26.95 -5.82
N ASN A 233 6.66 27.77 -4.79
CA ASN A 233 5.77 28.91 -4.52
C ASN A 233 4.28 28.60 -4.71
N ILE A 234 3.85 27.40 -4.28
CA ILE A 234 2.47 26.94 -4.38
C ILE A 234 1.69 27.51 -3.19
N ILE A 235 0.57 28.18 -3.47
CA ILE A 235 -0.35 28.70 -2.45
C ILE A 235 -1.71 27.99 -2.50
N ASP A 236 -1.90 27.07 -3.44
CA ASP A 236 -3.11 26.30 -3.63
C ASP A 236 -3.12 25.06 -2.73
N GLN A 237 -4.27 24.76 -2.14
CA GLN A 237 -4.49 23.62 -1.22
C GLN A 237 -5.47 22.61 -1.78
N ASN A 238 -5.89 22.76 -3.04
CA ASN A 238 -6.84 21.85 -3.65
C ASN A 238 -6.23 20.47 -3.87
N VAL A 239 -7.01 19.46 -3.55
CA VAL A 239 -6.67 18.06 -3.80
C VAL A 239 -6.75 17.77 -5.27
N SER A 240 -5.67 17.21 -5.85
CA SER A 240 -5.61 16.76 -7.25
C SER A 240 -4.61 15.61 -7.39
N ASP A 241 -4.56 15.03 -8.58
CA ASP A 241 -3.60 13.95 -8.89
C ASP A 241 -2.13 14.44 -9.02
N TYR A 242 -1.87 15.74 -8.89
CA TYR A 242 -0.51 16.29 -8.83
C TYR A 242 0.35 15.64 -7.74
N TRP A 243 -0.28 15.25 -6.63
CA TRP A 243 0.37 14.58 -5.49
C TRP A 243 0.18 13.05 -5.47
N LEU A 244 -0.36 12.48 -6.56
CA LEU A 244 -0.54 11.04 -6.68
C LEU A 244 0.69 10.40 -7.32
N GLU A 245 1.49 9.72 -6.51
CA GLU A 245 2.76 9.14 -6.92
C GLU A 245 2.67 7.62 -7.14
N ASN A 246 3.69 7.06 -7.81
CA ASN A 246 3.84 5.61 -7.90
C ASN A 246 4.28 5.04 -6.55
N GLY A 247 3.53 4.07 -6.04
CA GLY A 247 3.80 3.41 -4.76
C GLY A 247 4.70 2.17 -4.86
N ASP A 248 5.15 1.79 -6.06
CA ASP A 248 5.94 0.57 -6.27
C ASP A 248 7.25 0.62 -5.48
N TYR A 249 7.58 -0.50 -4.83
CA TYR A 249 8.83 -0.62 -4.10
C TYR A 249 9.36 -2.05 -4.04
N ILE A 250 10.66 -2.16 -3.78
CA ILE A 250 11.37 -3.35 -3.29
C ILE A 250 12.11 -2.95 -2.02
N ASN A 251 11.91 -3.71 -0.96
CA ASN A 251 12.58 -3.50 0.33
C ASN A 251 13.44 -4.71 0.70
N VAL A 252 14.70 -4.47 1.05
CA VAL A 252 15.56 -5.43 1.74
C VAL A 252 15.26 -5.31 3.23
N GLU A 253 14.30 -6.12 3.67
CA GLU A 253 13.71 -6.03 5.02
C GLU A 253 14.68 -6.47 6.09
N HIS A 254 15.41 -7.57 5.82
CA HIS A 254 16.30 -8.16 6.81
C HIS A 254 17.54 -8.76 6.12
N LEU A 255 18.71 -8.47 6.69
CA LEU A 255 19.97 -9.11 6.35
C LEU A 255 20.61 -9.61 7.63
N THR A 256 20.99 -10.89 7.65
CA THR A 256 21.80 -11.48 8.74
C THR A 256 23.04 -12.13 8.16
N ILE A 257 24.15 -11.91 8.85
CA ILE A 257 25.41 -12.62 8.61
C ILE A 257 25.79 -13.31 9.92
N GLY A 258 26.09 -14.61 9.86
CA GLY A 258 26.42 -15.43 11.01
C GLY A 258 27.70 -16.23 10.83
N CYS A 259 28.32 -16.59 11.95
CA CYS A 259 29.43 -17.52 12.01
C CYS A 259 29.18 -18.53 13.13
N ASN A 260 29.16 -19.83 12.78
CA ASN A 260 28.96 -20.94 13.71
C ASN A 260 30.33 -21.60 14.00
N ILE A 261 30.85 -21.42 15.19
CA ILE A 261 32.18 -21.91 15.59
C ILE A 261 31.95 -23.17 16.47
N PRO A 262 32.27 -24.37 15.96
CA PRO A 262 32.27 -25.57 16.76
C PRO A 262 33.39 -25.54 17.79
N LEU A 263 33.04 -25.77 19.04
CA LEU A 263 34.03 -25.79 20.13
C LEU A 263 34.30 -27.23 20.58
N LYS A 264 35.53 -27.56 20.77
CA LYS A 264 35.98 -28.88 21.28
C LYS A 264 35.96 -28.93 22.81
N SER A 265 34.93 -28.39 23.45
CA SER A 265 34.78 -28.39 24.91
C SER A 265 33.75 -29.43 25.33
N LYS A 266 33.93 -30.02 26.55
CA LYS A 266 32.94 -30.93 27.12
C LYS A 266 31.65 -30.21 27.54
N SER A 267 31.75 -28.93 27.87
CA SER A 267 30.62 -28.15 28.41
C SER A 267 29.97 -27.22 27.36
N VAL A 268 30.69 -26.84 26.31
CA VAL A 268 30.18 -25.92 25.27
C VAL A 268 30.40 -26.55 23.91
N LYS A 269 29.33 -26.81 23.18
CA LYS A 269 29.36 -27.48 21.86
C LYS A 269 29.60 -26.52 20.72
N SER A 270 28.99 -25.36 20.76
CA SER A 270 29.13 -24.36 19.70
C SER A 270 28.91 -22.93 20.20
N LEU A 271 29.53 -22.00 19.51
CA LEU A 271 29.37 -20.56 19.67
C LEU A 271 28.89 -19.99 18.33
N ARG A 272 27.76 -19.30 18.30
CA ARG A 272 27.31 -18.53 17.15
C ARG A 272 27.46 -17.04 17.42
N ILE A 273 28.10 -16.33 16.51
CA ILE A 273 28.14 -14.87 16.47
C ILE A 273 27.38 -14.42 15.22
N SER A 274 26.49 -13.46 15.35
CA SER A 274 25.71 -12.91 14.23
C SER A 274 25.59 -11.39 14.31
N ALA A 275 25.48 -10.79 13.14
CA ALA A 275 25.12 -9.39 12.97
C ALA A 275 23.91 -9.33 12.03
N SER A 276 22.94 -8.48 12.34
CA SER A 276 21.76 -8.31 11.50
C SER A 276 21.38 -6.84 11.34
N VAL A 277 20.73 -6.54 10.23
CA VAL A 277 20.19 -5.22 9.91
C VAL A 277 18.77 -5.40 9.46
N ASN A 278 17.84 -4.64 10.07
CA ASN A 278 16.46 -4.52 9.60
C ASN A 278 16.29 -3.23 8.79
N ASN A 279 15.42 -3.26 7.78
CA ASN A 279 15.17 -2.17 6.85
C ASN A 279 16.47 -1.64 6.22
N LEU A 280 17.26 -2.55 5.64
CA LEU A 280 18.56 -2.22 5.08
C LEU A 280 18.46 -1.19 3.97
N ALA A 281 17.53 -1.38 3.03
CA ALA A 281 17.33 -0.50 1.90
C ALA A 281 15.92 -0.65 1.31
N THR A 282 15.34 0.46 0.86
CA THR A 282 14.11 0.50 0.07
C THR A 282 14.41 1.17 -1.27
N ILE A 283 14.05 0.51 -2.35
CA ILE A 283 14.14 1.02 -3.73
C ILE A 283 12.73 1.38 -4.15
N SER A 284 12.47 2.66 -4.40
CA SER A 284 11.18 3.19 -4.81
C SER A 284 11.35 4.51 -5.56
N GLY A 285 10.38 4.84 -6.42
CA GLY A 285 10.25 6.17 -7.01
C GLY A 285 9.40 7.14 -6.18
N TYR A 286 8.84 6.70 -5.05
CA TYR A 286 8.04 7.54 -4.17
C TYR A 286 8.91 8.60 -3.48
N LYS A 287 8.42 9.86 -3.45
CA LYS A 287 9.18 11.02 -2.94
C LYS A 287 8.89 11.35 -1.48
N GLY A 288 7.87 10.74 -0.87
CA GLY A 288 7.58 10.89 0.56
C GLY A 288 8.51 10.10 1.46
N LEU A 289 8.18 10.00 2.75
CA LEU A 289 9.04 9.39 3.77
C LEU A 289 9.30 7.90 3.53
N THR A 290 8.27 7.16 3.10
CA THR A 290 8.34 5.72 2.82
C THR A 290 7.19 5.30 1.93
N PRO A 291 7.39 4.41 0.94
CA PRO A 291 6.29 3.81 0.19
C PRO A 291 5.52 2.75 1.01
N MET A 292 6.08 2.30 2.12
CA MET A 292 5.45 1.33 3.03
C MET A 292 4.59 2.07 4.07
N ILE A 293 3.57 2.79 3.59
CA ILE A 293 2.65 3.53 4.45
C ILE A 293 1.68 2.59 5.14
N ASN A 294 1.45 2.83 6.42
CA ASN A 294 0.51 2.07 7.25
C ASN A 294 -0.60 2.98 7.80
N SER A 295 -1.14 3.82 6.94
CA SER A 295 -2.20 4.77 7.30
C SER A 295 -3.54 4.10 7.63
N TYR A 296 -3.71 2.83 7.24
CA TYR A 296 -4.89 2.04 7.55
C TYR A 296 -5.21 1.95 9.07
N VAL A 297 -4.16 1.93 9.90
CA VAL A 297 -4.30 1.75 11.36
C VAL A 297 -4.94 2.95 12.04
N VAL A 298 -4.84 4.15 11.48
CA VAL A 298 -5.22 5.38 12.20
C VAL A 298 -6.60 5.92 11.81
N ASN A 299 -7.06 5.81 10.56
CA ASN A 299 -8.37 6.33 10.12
C ASN A 299 -8.91 5.70 8.83
N ASN A 300 -8.61 4.44 8.53
CA ASN A 300 -8.97 3.79 7.27
C ASN A 300 -8.48 4.56 6.02
N THR A 301 -7.36 5.27 6.11
CA THR A 301 -6.83 6.07 5.00
C THR A 301 -5.89 5.25 4.15
N LEU A 302 -6.41 4.25 3.47
CA LEU A 302 -5.66 3.37 2.60
C LEU A 302 -4.92 4.18 1.49
N GLY A 303 -3.60 3.99 1.37
CA GLY A 303 -2.81 4.61 0.31
C GLY A 303 -2.54 6.11 0.47
N ILE A 304 -2.86 6.71 1.62
CA ILE A 304 -2.60 8.12 1.89
C ILE A 304 -1.42 8.29 2.85
N ASP A 305 -0.39 9.02 2.43
CA ASP A 305 0.65 9.53 3.31
C ASP A 305 0.19 10.89 3.88
N ASP A 306 -0.26 10.90 5.14
CA ASP A 306 -1.01 12.01 5.74
C ASP A 306 -0.28 12.71 6.90
N LYS A 307 1.04 12.73 6.91
CA LYS A 307 1.86 13.38 7.95
C LYS A 307 1.94 12.65 9.28
N ARG A 308 1.13 11.60 9.50
CA ARG A 308 1.13 10.79 10.73
C ARG A 308 1.99 9.54 10.61
N ASN A 309 2.54 9.29 9.42
CA ASN A 309 3.45 8.18 9.18
C ASN A 309 4.82 8.47 9.78
N TYR A 310 5.31 7.53 10.58
CA TYR A 310 6.65 7.61 11.13
C TYR A 310 7.65 7.04 10.13
N PRO A 311 8.82 7.68 9.90
CA PRO A 311 9.84 7.14 9.02
C PRO A 311 10.30 5.76 9.48
N LEU A 312 10.51 4.84 8.55
CA LEU A 312 11.11 3.56 8.86
C LEU A 312 12.56 3.75 9.31
N TYR A 313 12.88 3.18 10.45
CA TYR A 313 14.23 3.22 10.98
C TYR A 313 15.02 1.95 10.65
N ARG A 314 16.32 2.12 10.43
CA ARG A 314 17.25 1.01 10.27
C ARG A 314 17.77 0.57 11.63
N THR A 315 17.66 -0.73 11.93
CA THR A 315 18.14 -1.29 13.20
C THR A 315 19.31 -2.23 12.95
N PHE A 316 20.39 -2.00 13.66
CA PHE A 316 21.56 -2.89 13.69
C PHE A 316 21.55 -3.69 14.98
N SER A 317 21.74 -5.01 14.88
CA SER A 317 21.77 -5.91 16.03
C SER A 317 22.97 -6.84 15.95
N MET A 318 23.55 -7.15 17.10
CA MET A 318 24.57 -8.20 17.24
C MET A 318 24.07 -9.24 18.23
N GLY A 319 24.30 -10.50 17.90
CA GLY A 319 23.89 -11.65 18.72
C GLY A 319 25.03 -12.60 18.99
N VAL A 320 25.06 -13.14 20.20
CA VAL A 320 25.93 -14.24 20.61
C VAL A 320 25.05 -15.34 21.19
N SER A 321 25.14 -16.55 20.65
CA SER A 321 24.43 -17.73 21.12
C SER A 321 25.42 -18.83 21.47
N VAL A 322 25.26 -19.43 22.64
CA VAL A 322 26.14 -20.51 23.13
C VAL A 322 25.29 -21.75 23.34
N GLN A 323 25.72 -22.87 22.75
CA GLN A 323 25.08 -24.18 22.93
C GLN A 323 25.93 -25.04 23.87
N PHE A 324 25.34 -25.52 24.93
CA PHE A 324 25.94 -26.40 25.91
C PHE A 324 25.71 -27.88 25.64
#